data_9b4513def3b76da0e358b7ccdea1a49f
#
_entry.id   9b4513def3b76da0e358b7ccdea1a49f
#
_cell.length_a   1.000
_cell.length_b   1.000
_cell.length_c   1.000
_cell.angle_alpha   90.00
_cell.angle_beta   90.00
_cell.angle_gamma   90.00
#
_symmetry.space_group_name_H-M   'P 1'
#
loop_
_entity.id
_entity.type
_entity.pdbx_description
1 polymer ?
#
loop_
_entity_poly.entity_id
_entity_poly.type
_entity_poly.pdbx_seq_one_letter_code
_entity_poly.pdbx_strand_id
1 'polypeptide(L)'
;MKKHHVLKFLAVGLITLISYSGTLSNATADDKVSVGALRFTSHAATFVAYERGYFKEEGLDVDIKFFQAAQPIAVAIASGDVDFGIAPISAGMINLADKGAIKVIGGVLHEEPGIDGQMILASKKAYDAGLTSPAELKGKTFGITQAGSSFHYVAHKIADKEGFARSDIKVKSLQKVGVIVGALKSGQIDAWSIVPHIAKGLAKGPTVKVIGKVSDYIPDYQVSTVFTSADNAAKKEELVKRFLAAFSKGVDDFNAALVDKTAGDVAAEDMVKLIHKYVYADRPYEKAAPSIRNGAMRINKNVRLNLTSVKDQLAWFQSENLVSKDFTIEKLVDPKFVETY
;
A
#
# COMPACT_ATOMS: atom_id res chain seq x y z
N MET A 1 -92.29 37.93 -34.44
CA MET A 1 -91.21 38.95 -34.73
C MET A 1 -90.47 39.21 -33.44
N LYS A 2 -89.28 38.79 -33.32
CA LYS A 2 -88.16 39.34 -32.50
C LYS A 2 -86.95 38.42 -32.66
N LYS A 3 -85.90 38.87 -33.26
CA LYS A 3 -84.61 38.22 -33.47
C LYS A 3 -83.82 38.29 -32.18
N HIS A 4 -83.30 37.15 -31.69
CA HIS A 4 -82.31 37.16 -30.66
C HIS A 4 -80.97 36.77 -31.26
N HIS A 5 -79.96 37.66 -31.15
CA HIS A 5 -78.57 37.43 -31.49
C HIS A 5 -77.92 36.68 -30.34
N VAL A 6 -77.35 35.56 -30.64
CA VAL A 6 -76.50 34.79 -29.70
C VAL A 6 -75.03 35.09 -30.01
N LEU A 7 -74.40 35.78 -29.09
CA LEU A 7 -73.00 36.14 -29.14
C LEU A 7 -72.14 34.90 -28.74
N LYS A 8 -71.30 34.35 -29.63
CA LYS A 8 -70.38 33.26 -29.34
C LYS A 8 -69.07 33.88 -28.85
N PHE A 9 -68.71 33.65 -27.58
CA PHE A 9 -67.37 33.91 -27.04
C PHE A 9 -66.47 32.74 -27.43
N LEU A 10 -65.43 33.04 -28.21
CA LEU A 10 -64.27 32.12 -28.43
C LEU A 10 -63.26 32.35 -27.28
N ALA A 11 -63.09 31.33 -26.39
CA ALA A 11 -61.98 31.29 -25.43
C ALA A 11 -60.79 30.68 -26.13
N VAL A 12 -59.79 31.50 -26.39
CA VAL A 12 -58.46 31.00 -26.85
C VAL A 12 -57.65 30.56 -25.61
N GLY A 13 -57.55 29.27 -25.39
CA GLY A 13 -56.66 28.68 -24.35
C GLY A 13 -55.22 28.66 -24.82
N LEU A 14 -54.40 29.49 -24.21
CA LEU A 14 -52.94 29.51 -24.42
C LEU A 14 -52.32 28.35 -23.63
N ILE A 15 -52.00 27.23 -24.29
CA ILE A 15 -51.26 26.11 -23.68
C ILE A 15 -49.79 26.50 -23.72
N THR A 16 -49.25 26.90 -22.57
CA THR A 16 -47.79 27.09 -22.36
C THR A 16 -47.15 25.71 -22.21
N LEU A 17 -46.51 25.21 -23.25
CA LEU A 17 -45.60 24.06 -23.16
C LEU A 17 -44.34 24.50 -22.39
N ILE A 18 -44.25 24.09 -21.13
CA ILE A 18 -42.99 24.17 -20.38
C ILE A 18 -42.10 23.02 -20.87
N SER A 19 -41.17 23.35 -21.76
CA SER A 19 -40.12 22.44 -22.18
C SER A 19 -39.18 22.23 -21.01
N TYR A 20 -39.37 21.13 -20.29
CA TYR A 20 -38.43 20.64 -19.27
C TYR A 20 -37.21 20.06 -20.01
N SER A 21 -36.22 20.94 -20.28
CA SER A 21 -34.92 20.53 -20.78
C SER A 21 -34.20 19.84 -19.63
N GLY A 22 -34.55 18.58 -19.38
CA GLY A 22 -33.77 17.71 -18.55
C GLY A 22 -32.39 17.55 -19.20
N THR A 23 -31.37 18.12 -18.60
CA THR A 23 -29.99 17.79 -18.94
C THR A 23 -29.82 16.29 -18.66
N LEU A 24 -29.91 15.48 -19.71
CA LEU A 24 -29.46 14.12 -19.69
C LEU A 24 -27.96 14.20 -19.38
N SER A 25 -27.60 14.03 -18.11
CA SER A 25 -26.23 13.72 -17.72
C SER A 25 -25.88 12.43 -18.47
N ASN A 26 -25.09 12.52 -19.52
CA ASN A 26 -24.49 11.35 -20.11
C ASN A 26 -23.67 10.69 -18.99
N ALA A 27 -24.22 9.65 -18.37
CA ALA A 27 -23.46 8.77 -17.50
C ALA A 27 -22.40 8.12 -18.39
N THR A 28 -21.19 8.68 -18.37
CA THR A 28 -20.02 8.01 -18.95
C THR A 28 -19.83 6.71 -18.16
N ALA A 29 -19.65 5.61 -18.87
CA ALA A 29 -19.32 4.35 -18.20
C ALA A 29 -18.05 4.54 -17.37
N ASP A 30 -18.02 3.94 -16.15
CA ASP A 30 -16.86 4.01 -15.28
C ASP A 30 -15.63 3.44 -15.99
N ASP A 31 -14.46 4.09 -15.78
CA ASP A 31 -13.20 3.59 -16.27
C ASP A 31 -12.81 2.30 -15.52
N LYS A 32 -12.60 1.22 -16.26
CA LYS A 32 -12.12 -0.04 -15.68
C LYS A 32 -10.66 0.09 -15.27
N VAL A 33 -10.38 -0.18 -14.01
CA VAL A 33 -9.06 -0.02 -13.39
C VAL A 33 -8.70 -1.27 -12.59
N SER A 34 -7.49 -1.78 -12.75
CA SER A 34 -6.95 -2.88 -11.96
C SER A 34 -5.90 -2.40 -10.96
N VAL A 35 -5.98 -2.90 -9.70
CA VAL A 35 -5.09 -2.50 -8.60
C VAL A 35 -4.38 -3.72 -8.02
N GLY A 36 -3.05 -3.73 -8.08
CA GLY A 36 -2.22 -4.76 -7.48
C GLY A 36 -1.98 -4.51 -5.99
N ALA A 37 -2.34 -5.47 -5.14
CA ALA A 37 -2.20 -5.37 -3.69
C ALA A 37 -1.75 -6.69 -3.06
N LEU A 38 -1.28 -6.61 -1.81
CA LEU A 38 -1.07 -7.77 -0.93
C LEU A 38 -2.25 -7.86 0.06
N ARG A 39 -2.56 -9.06 0.54
CA ARG A 39 -3.57 -9.27 1.59
C ARG A 39 -3.02 -8.87 2.98
N PHE A 40 -2.65 -7.60 3.11
CA PHE A 40 -2.03 -7.02 4.30
C PHE A 40 -2.86 -5.85 4.84
N THR A 41 -2.87 -5.67 6.16
CA THR A 41 -3.46 -4.48 6.81
C THR A 41 -2.82 -3.19 6.30
N SER A 42 -1.54 -3.23 5.92
CA SER A 42 -0.82 -2.09 5.31
C SER A 42 -1.29 -1.70 3.90
N HIS A 43 -2.14 -2.51 3.26
CA HIS A 43 -2.79 -2.21 1.99
C HIS A 43 -4.27 -1.83 2.16
N ALA A 44 -4.72 -1.68 3.40
CA ALA A 44 -6.13 -1.52 3.73
C ALA A 44 -6.77 -0.27 3.09
N ALA A 45 -6.02 0.81 2.86
CA ALA A 45 -6.57 2.00 2.20
C ALA A 45 -7.22 1.67 0.84
N THR A 46 -6.65 0.72 0.08
CA THR A 46 -7.25 0.22 -1.18
C THR A 46 -8.60 -0.46 -0.91
N PHE A 47 -8.65 -1.32 0.11
CA PHE A 47 -9.88 -2.05 0.45
C PHE A 47 -10.94 -1.11 0.98
N VAL A 48 -10.54 -0.12 1.77
CA VAL A 48 -11.44 0.90 2.31
C VAL A 48 -12.02 1.75 1.19
N ALA A 49 -11.18 2.26 0.28
CA ALA A 49 -11.64 3.04 -0.85
C ALA A 49 -12.60 2.24 -1.75
N TYR A 50 -12.35 0.95 -1.94
CA TYR A 50 -13.22 0.07 -2.70
C TYR A 50 -14.57 -0.18 -2.00
N GLU A 51 -14.55 -0.60 -0.74
CA GLU A 51 -15.76 -0.98 0.02
C GLU A 51 -16.65 0.23 0.39
N ARG A 52 -16.04 1.40 0.56
CA ARG A 52 -16.74 2.67 0.83
C ARG A 52 -17.29 3.32 -0.44
N GLY A 53 -16.95 2.77 -1.63
CA GLY A 53 -17.41 3.29 -2.91
C GLY A 53 -16.66 4.51 -3.41
N TYR A 54 -15.54 4.92 -2.79
CA TYR A 54 -14.79 6.12 -3.17
C TYR A 54 -14.24 6.03 -4.60
N PHE A 55 -13.85 4.85 -5.06
CA PHE A 55 -13.48 4.65 -6.46
C PHE A 55 -14.67 4.89 -7.41
N LYS A 56 -15.86 4.42 -7.06
CA LYS A 56 -17.06 4.65 -7.86
C LYS A 56 -17.49 6.12 -7.88
N GLU A 57 -17.34 6.84 -6.75
CA GLU A 57 -17.58 8.29 -6.70
C GLU A 57 -16.70 9.06 -7.70
N GLU A 58 -15.51 8.54 -7.95
CA GLU A 58 -14.55 9.09 -8.92
C GLU A 58 -14.71 8.46 -10.32
N GLY A 59 -15.79 7.70 -10.59
CA GLY A 59 -16.07 7.08 -11.89
C GLY A 59 -15.07 5.96 -12.25
N LEU A 60 -14.60 5.18 -11.25
CA LEU A 60 -13.67 4.09 -11.43
C LEU A 60 -14.31 2.75 -11.04
N ASP A 61 -14.33 1.79 -11.98
CA ASP A 61 -14.69 0.39 -11.74
C ASP A 61 -13.42 -0.41 -11.45
N VAL A 62 -13.13 -0.66 -10.16
CA VAL A 62 -11.87 -1.22 -9.69
C VAL A 62 -11.93 -2.72 -9.50
N ASP A 63 -10.96 -3.44 -10.10
CA ASP A 63 -10.65 -4.85 -9.83
C ASP A 63 -9.35 -4.96 -9.00
N ILE A 64 -9.42 -5.57 -7.82
CA ILE A 64 -8.25 -5.74 -6.94
C ILE A 64 -7.59 -7.09 -7.20
N LYS A 65 -6.37 -7.07 -7.77
CA LYS A 65 -5.57 -8.26 -8.03
C LYS A 65 -4.57 -8.52 -6.90
N PHE A 66 -4.60 -9.72 -6.33
CA PHE A 66 -3.76 -10.07 -5.17
C PHE A 66 -2.48 -10.80 -5.58
N PHE A 67 -1.37 -10.35 -5.00
CA PHE A 67 -0.03 -10.90 -5.19
C PHE A 67 0.55 -11.42 -3.87
N GLN A 68 1.66 -12.17 -3.95
CA GLN A 68 2.32 -12.77 -2.79
C GLN A 68 3.68 -12.12 -2.42
N ALA A 69 4.11 -11.14 -3.22
CA ALA A 69 5.32 -10.34 -3.02
C ALA A 69 5.23 -9.02 -3.82
N ALA A 70 6.07 -8.03 -3.50
CA ALA A 70 6.09 -6.71 -4.12
C ALA A 70 6.51 -6.75 -5.61
N GLN A 71 7.58 -7.49 -5.93
CA GLN A 71 8.15 -7.50 -7.28
C GLN A 71 7.15 -7.95 -8.37
N PRO A 72 6.32 -8.98 -8.19
CA PRO A 72 5.30 -9.34 -9.17
C PRO A 72 4.30 -8.22 -9.48
N ILE A 73 3.99 -7.34 -8.51
CA ILE A 73 3.12 -6.17 -8.75
C ILE A 73 3.81 -5.20 -9.73
N ALA A 74 5.10 -4.89 -9.49
CA ALA A 74 5.86 -4.02 -10.38
C ALA A 74 5.97 -4.57 -11.81
N VAL A 75 6.15 -5.89 -11.95
CA VAL A 75 6.16 -6.56 -13.26
C VAL A 75 4.79 -6.45 -13.95
N ALA A 76 3.69 -6.68 -13.21
CA ALA A 76 2.33 -6.60 -13.75
C ALA A 76 1.96 -5.17 -14.20
N ILE A 77 2.46 -4.13 -13.52
CA ILE A 77 2.34 -2.73 -13.98
C ILE A 77 3.12 -2.52 -15.28
N ALA A 78 4.37 -2.99 -15.34
CA ALA A 78 5.23 -2.79 -16.50
C ALA A 78 4.72 -3.56 -17.75
N SER A 79 4.01 -4.68 -17.55
CA SER A 79 3.38 -5.45 -18.65
C SER A 79 2.00 -4.93 -19.06
N GLY A 80 1.40 -4.01 -18.27
CA GLY A 80 0.04 -3.51 -18.51
C GLY A 80 -1.07 -4.42 -17.98
N ASP A 81 -0.75 -5.47 -17.20
CA ASP A 81 -1.74 -6.36 -16.60
C ASP A 81 -2.45 -5.73 -15.38
N VAL A 82 -1.85 -4.70 -14.81
CA VAL A 82 -2.35 -3.93 -13.66
C VAL A 82 -2.08 -2.44 -13.90
N ASP A 83 -3.05 -1.58 -13.56
CA ASP A 83 -2.96 -0.13 -13.77
C ASP A 83 -2.25 0.58 -12.63
N PHE A 84 -2.56 0.23 -11.38
CA PHE A 84 -1.99 0.80 -10.17
C PHE A 84 -1.49 -0.29 -9.24
N GLY A 85 -0.41 0.00 -8.50
CA GLY A 85 0.15 -0.95 -7.55
C GLY A 85 0.56 -0.28 -6.24
N ILE A 86 0.41 -1.01 -5.15
CA ILE A 86 0.92 -0.63 -3.83
C ILE A 86 1.99 -1.64 -3.44
N ALA A 87 3.23 -1.18 -3.24
CA ALA A 87 4.32 -2.04 -2.79
C ALA A 87 5.50 -1.25 -2.23
N PRO A 88 6.39 -1.91 -1.45
CA PRO A 88 7.71 -1.37 -1.13
C PRO A 88 8.55 -1.15 -2.39
N ILE A 89 9.41 -0.12 -2.33
CA ILE A 89 10.43 0.10 -3.35
C ILE A 89 11.40 -1.09 -3.38
N SER A 90 11.79 -1.51 -4.56
CA SER A 90 12.76 -2.59 -4.78
C SER A 90 13.68 -2.28 -5.95
N ALA A 91 14.84 -2.94 -6.00
CA ALA A 91 15.75 -2.82 -7.13
C ALA A 91 15.06 -3.15 -8.47
N GLY A 92 14.18 -4.16 -8.48
CA GLY A 92 13.44 -4.52 -9.68
C GLY A 92 12.45 -3.44 -10.13
N MET A 93 11.78 -2.74 -9.18
CA MET A 93 10.94 -1.59 -9.51
C MET A 93 11.77 -0.45 -10.10
N ILE A 94 12.91 -0.13 -9.49
CA ILE A 94 13.83 0.92 -9.99
C ILE A 94 14.34 0.58 -11.39
N ASN A 95 14.74 -0.67 -11.63
CA ASN A 95 15.19 -1.12 -12.95
C ASN A 95 14.09 -1.04 -14.03
N LEU A 96 12.81 -1.24 -13.64
CA LEU A 96 11.67 -1.01 -14.53
C LEU A 96 11.42 0.49 -14.77
N ALA A 97 11.60 1.32 -13.75
CA ALA A 97 11.52 2.77 -13.90
C ALA A 97 12.66 3.33 -14.77
N ASP A 98 13.88 2.78 -14.69
CA ASP A 98 15.00 3.16 -15.55
C ASP A 98 14.75 2.83 -17.03
N LYS A 99 13.97 1.77 -17.30
CA LYS A 99 13.47 1.44 -18.65
C LYS A 99 12.25 2.27 -19.06
N GLY A 100 11.81 3.22 -18.26
CA GLY A 100 10.64 4.06 -18.55
C GLY A 100 9.30 3.36 -18.40
N ALA A 101 9.21 2.24 -17.66
CA ALA A 101 7.99 1.47 -17.55
C ALA A 101 7.10 1.89 -16.36
N ILE A 102 7.67 2.43 -15.28
CA ILE A 102 6.98 2.71 -14.02
C ILE A 102 7.26 4.13 -13.52
N LYS A 103 6.27 4.73 -12.85
CA LYS A 103 6.38 5.96 -12.06
C LYS A 103 5.75 5.78 -10.67
N VAL A 104 6.46 6.20 -9.64
CA VAL A 104 5.92 6.39 -8.28
C VAL A 104 5.13 7.69 -8.28
N ILE A 105 3.87 7.59 -7.82
CA ILE A 105 2.89 8.67 -7.81
C ILE A 105 2.41 9.03 -6.41
N GLY A 106 2.95 8.41 -5.36
CA GLY A 106 2.65 8.73 -3.97
C GLY A 106 3.32 7.82 -2.96
N GLY A 107 3.41 8.29 -1.71
CA GLY A 107 3.83 7.51 -0.54
C GLY A 107 2.64 6.85 0.13
N VAL A 108 2.86 5.67 0.71
CA VAL A 108 1.80 4.92 1.40
C VAL A 108 2.25 4.63 2.83
N LEU A 109 2.76 3.45 3.10
CA LEU A 109 3.16 3.04 4.45
C LEU A 109 4.49 3.65 4.84
N HIS A 110 4.59 4.20 6.07
CA HIS A 110 5.88 4.64 6.61
C HIS A 110 6.02 4.32 8.11
N GLU A 111 7.25 4.29 8.60
CA GLU A 111 7.55 4.27 10.02
C GLU A 111 7.30 5.66 10.60
N GLU A 112 6.64 5.74 11.77
CA GLU A 112 6.38 6.99 12.46
C GLU A 112 6.68 6.81 13.96
N PRO A 113 7.45 7.72 14.59
CA PRO A 113 7.69 7.67 16.04
C PRO A 113 6.38 7.66 16.82
N GLY A 114 6.28 6.74 17.78
CA GLY A 114 5.08 6.59 18.62
C GLY A 114 3.96 5.73 18.04
N ILE A 115 4.04 5.36 16.76
CA ILE A 115 3.14 4.40 16.12
C ILE A 115 3.85 3.04 16.01
N ASP A 116 3.10 1.95 16.16
CA ASP A 116 3.64 0.61 15.93
C ASP A 116 4.08 0.46 14.47
N GLY A 117 5.36 0.10 14.29
CA GLY A 117 5.99 -0.11 13.00
C GLY A 117 6.37 -1.57 12.75
N GLN A 118 7.14 -1.80 11.70
CA GLN A 118 7.69 -3.11 11.38
C GLN A 118 8.55 -3.63 12.52
N MET A 119 8.49 -4.94 12.75
CA MET A 119 9.23 -5.63 13.82
C MET A 119 10.29 -6.54 13.22
N ILE A 120 11.41 -6.65 13.93
CA ILE A 120 12.48 -7.60 13.64
C ILE A 120 12.21 -8.85 14.49
N LEU A 121 12.18 -9.99 13.84
CA LEU A 121 11.80 -11.27 14.41
C LEU A 121 12.96 -12.25 14.37
N ALA A 122 13.05 -13.08 15.40
CA ALA A 122 13.92 -14.27 15.44
C ALA A 122 13.08 -15.55 15.47
N SER A 123 13.56 -16.61 14.83
CA SER A 123 13.05 -17.96 15.08
C SER A 123 13.33 -18.33 16.54
N LYS A 124 12.44 -19.12 17.17
CA LYS A 124 12.67 -19.61 18.55
C LYS A 124 14.02 -20.33 18.69
N LYS A 125 14.39 -21.11 17.67
CA LYS A 125 15.69 -21.80 17.63
C LYS A 125 16.86 -20.82 17.71
N ALA A 126 16.85 -19.77 16.91
CA ALA A 126 17.91 -18.76 16.90
C ALA A 126 17.89 -17.92 18.18
N TYR A 127 16.69 -17.59 18.68
CA TYR A 127 16.53 -16.85 19.93
C TYR A 127 17.12 -17.59 21.12
N ASP A 128 16.83 -18.90 21.27
CA ASP A 128 17.39 -19.74 22.34
C ASP A 128 18.90 -19.96 22.20
N ALA A 129 19.43 -19.80 20.97
CA ALA A 129 20.87 -19.84 20.68
C ALA A 129 21.54 -18.44 20.78
N GLY A 130 20.87 -17.45 21.39
CA GLY A 130 21.44 -16.14 21.73
C GLY A 130 21.06 -14.99 20.79
N LEU A 131 20.23 -15.19 19.75
CA LEU A 131 19.74 -14.09 18.92
C LEU A 131 18.57 -13.36 19.61
N THR A 132 18.86 -12.56 20.62
CA THR A 132 17.88 -11.87 21.46
C THR A 132 17.67 -10.41 21.09
N SER A 133 18.61 -9.83 20.32
CA SER A 133 18.55 -8.47 19.76
C SER A 133 19.10 -8.44 18.33
N PRO A 134 18.84 -7.40 17.55
CA PRO A 134 19.43 -7.26 16.21
C PRO A 134 20.96 -7.14 16.19
N ALA A 135 21.59 -6.74 17.29
CA ALA A 135 23.05 -6.69 17.42
C ALA A 135 23.72 -8.07 17.24
N GLU A 136 22.99 -9.17 17.50
CA GLU A 136 23.47 -10.53 17.34
C GLU A 136 23.20 -11.14 15.94
N LEU A 137 22.81 -10.31 14.95
CA LEU A 137 22.55 -10.79 13.58
C LEU A 137 23.80 -11.14 12.79
N LYS A 138 24.98 -10.77 13.26
CA LYS A 138 26.25 -11.15 12.62
C LYS A 138 26.36 -12.68 12.47
N GLY A 139 26.59 -13.15 11.24
CA GLY A 139 26.68 -14.56 10.90
C GLY A 139 25.34 -15.31 10.79
N LYS A 140 24.20 -14.65 11.05
CA LYS A 140 22.86 -15.25 11.01
C LYS A 140 22.24 -15.17 9.63
N THR A 141 21.23 -16.02 9.38
CA THR A 141 20.44 -16.02 8.16
C THR A 141 19.23 -15.09 8.30
N PHE A 142 19.02 -14.20 7.30
CA PHE A 142 17.88 -13.29 7.26
C PHE A 142 17.01 -13.57 6.02
N GLY A 143 15.71 -13.77 6.23
CA GLY A 143 14.78 -14.06 5.14
C GLY A 143 14.45 -12.82 4.31
N ILE A 144 14.57 -12.96 2.99
CA ILE A 144 14.16 -11.91 2.04
C ILE A 144 13.29 -12.53 0.93
N THR A 145 12.49 -11.72 0.23
CA THR A 145 11.77 -12.22 -0.95
C THR A 145 12.74 -12.41 -2.11
N GLN A 146 13.62 -11.43 -2.34
CA GLN A 146 14.66 -11.47 -3.37
C GLN A 146 15.76 -10.46 -3.06
N ALA A 147 16.90 -10.58 -3.72
CA ALA A 147 17.93 -9.55 -3.68
C ALA A 147 17.35 -8.20 -4.11
N GLY A 148 17.69 -7.13 -3.38
CA GLY A 148 17.14 -5.80 -3.62
C GLY A 148 15.66 -5.63 -3.22
N SER A 149 15.09 -6.50 -2.38
CA SER A 149 13.80 -6.24 -1.73
C SER A 149 13.95 -5.31 -0.53
N SER A 150 12.84 -4.74 -0.05
CA SER A 150 12.80 -3.94 1.18
C SER A 150 13.36 -4.70 2.40
N PHE A 151 13.16 -6.01 2.48
CA PHE A 151 13.73 -6.84 3.54
C PHE A 151 15.26 -6.90 3.49
N HIS A 152 15.84 -6.90 2.27
CA HIS A 152 17.29 -6.87 2.08
C HIS A 152 17.86 -5.51 2.52
N TYR A 153 17.20 -4.41 2.15
CA TYR A 153 17.54 -3.06 2.61
C TYR A 153 17.52 -2.98 4.15
N VAL A 154 16.44 -3.44 4.81
CA VAL A 154 16.34 -3.46 6.28
C VAL A 154 17.47 -4.26 6.92
N ALA A 155 17.78 -5.46 6.41
CA ALA A 155 18.89 -6.27 6.94
C ALA A 155 20.23 -5.53 6.90
N HIS A 156 20.53 -4.86 5.80
CA HIS A 156 21.78 -4.10 5.65
C HIS A 156 21.81 -2.82 6.50
N LYS A 157 20.68 -2.12 6.67
CA LYS A 157 20.60 -0.97 7.59
C LYS A 157 20.82 -1.37 9.05
N ILE A 158 20.41 -2.59 9.44
CA ILE A 158 20.74 -3.13 10.77
C ILE A 158 22.26 -3.34 10.87
N ALA A 159 22.88 -3.99 9.88
CA ALA A 159 24.33 -4.19 9.86
C ALA A 159 25.11 -2.87 9.95
N ASP A 160 24.70 -1.86 9.15
CA ASP A 160 25.32 -0.53 9.17
C ASP A 160 25.26 0.12 10.56
N LYS A 161 24.13 0.04 11.24
CA LYS A 161 23.93 0.66 12.57
C LYS A 161 24.67 -0.09 13.66
N GLU A 162 24.71 -1.43 13.59
CA GLU A 162 25.41 -2.28 14.57
C GLU A 162 26.92 -2.38 14.30
N GLY A 163 27.43 -1.79 13.20
CA GLY A 163 28.85 -1.66 12.93
C GLY A 163 29.53 -2.95 12.43
N PHE A 164 28.80 -3.86 11.81
CA PHE A 164 29.39 -5.03 11.16
C PHE A 164 29.16 -5.01 9.63
N ALA A 165 29.92 -5.81 8.90
CA ALA A 165 29.80 -5.83 7.45
C ALA A 165 28.42 -6.34 7.01
N ARG A 166 27.83 -5.71 6.00
CA ARG A 166 26.52 -6.12 5.43
C ARG A 166 26.53 -7.59 4.98
N SER A 167 27.66 -8.08 4.45
CA SER A 167 27.90 -9.48 4.08
C SER A 167 27.92 -10.45 5.24
N ASP A 168 28.02 -9.96 6.48
CA ASP A 168 27.93 -10.81 7.67
C ASP A 168 26.50 -11.31 7.91
N ILE A 169 25.46 -10.61 7.40
CA ILE A 169 24.11 -11.15 7.38
C ILE A 169 23.92 -12.01 6.13
N LYS A 170 23.64 -13.30 6.33
CA LYS A 170 23.43 -14.25 5.23
C LYS A 170 21.99 -14.17 4.73
N VAL A 171 21.72 -13.34 3.71
CA VAL A 171 20.38 -13.21 3.16
C VAL A 171 19.95 -14.47 2.40
N LYS A 172 18.71 -14.94 2.65
CA LYS A 172 18.13 -16.11 2.00
C LYS A 172 16.87 -15.72 1.23
N SER A 173 16.94 -15.80 -0.11
CA SER A 173 15.82 -15.49 -0.99
C SER A 173 14.78 -16.61 -0.99
N LEU A 174 13.54 -16.30 -0.59
CA LEU A 174 12.42 -17.23 -0.43
C LEU A 174 11.20 -16.87 -1.26
N GLN A 175 11.27 -15.81 -2.05
CA GLN A 175 10.34 -15.31 -3.06
C GLN A 175 8.94 -14.88 -2.56
N LYS A 176 8.32 -15.64 -1.65
CA LYS A 176 6.96 -15.38 -1.16
C LYS A 176 6.97 -15.16 0.35
N VAL A 177 6.19 -14.19 0.82
CA VAL A 177 6.05 -13.89 2.26
C VAL A 177 5.61 -15.12 3.05
N GLY A 178 4.66 -15.90 2.55
CA GLY A 178 4.21 -17.12 3.21
C GLY A 178 5.32 -18.18 3.39
N VAL A 179 6.25 -18.27 2.43
CA VAL A 179 7.41 -19.18 2.52
C VAL A 179 8.39 -18.69 3.58
N ILE A 180 8.63 -17.37 3.68
CA ILE A 180 9.47 -16.79 4.74
C ILE A 180 8.88 -17.07 6.11
N VAL A 181 7.56 -16.89 6.28
CA VAL A 181 6.85 -17.25 7.54
C VAL A 181 7.09 -18.71 7.92
N GLY A 182 6.95 -19.63 6.97
CA GLY A 182 7.21 -21.06 7.20
C GLY A 182 8.67 -21.34 7.60
N ALA A 183 9.62 -20.73 6.89
CA ALA A 183 11.05 -20.89 7.14
C ALA A 183 11.46 -20.33 8.52
N LEU A 184 10.91 -19.19 8.93
CA LEU A 184 11.16 -18.59 10.25
C LEU A 184 10.58 -19.49 11.37
N LYS A 185 9.34 -19.94 11.22
CA LYS A 185 8.69 -20.80 12.23
C LYS A 185 9.41 -22.14 12.41
N SER A 186 9.96 -22.70 11.34
CA SER A 186 10.71 -23.96 11.37
C SER A 186 12.18 -23.79 11.75
N GLY A 187 12.69 -22.56 11.88
CA GLY A 187 14.10 -22.29 12.16
C GLY A 187 15.04 -22.58 10.98
N GLN A 188 14.53 -22.57 9.74
CA GLN A 188 15.33 -22.65 8.52
C GLN A 188 15.99 -21.32 8.14
N ILE A 189 15.49 -20.23 8.70
CA ILE A 189 16.11 -18.91 8.78
C ILE A 189 16.10 -18.44 10.22
N ASP A 190 17.09 -17.63 10.59
CA ASP A 190 17.24 -17.15 11.96
C ASP A 190 16.37 -15.93 12.23
N ALA A 191 16.28 -15.00 11.27
CA ALA A 191 15.59 -13.72 11.43
C ALA A 191 14.83 -13.27 10.19
N TRP A 192 13.94 -12.29 10.41
CA TRP A 192 13.18 -11.58 9.39
C TRP A 192 12.59 -10.29 9.95
N SER A 193 12.18 -9.36 9.08
CA SER A 193 11.41 -8.17 9.47
C SER A 193 10.07 -8.13 8.73
N ILE A 194 9.00 -7.69 9.40
CA ILE A 194 7.66 -7.63 8.79
C ILE A 194 6.74 -6.65 9.54
N VAL A 195 5.69 -6.20 8.85
CA VAL A 195 4.62 -5.36 9.37
C VAL A 195 3.92 -5.97 10.60
N PRO A 196 3.40 -5.13 11.53
CA PRO A 196 2.96 -5.56 12.87
C PRO A 196 1.86 -6.61 12.88
N HIS A 197 0.90 -6.57 11.93
CA HIS A 197 -0.20 -7.54 11.94
C HIS A 197 0.28 -8.98 11.76
N ILE A 198 1.36 -9.20 10.99
CA ILE A 198 1.99 -10.51 10.84
C ILE A 198 2.94 -10.78 12.01
N ALA A 199 3.82 -9.81 12.34
CA ALA A 199 4.82 -9.98 13.38
C ALA A 199 4.20 -10.33 14.74
N LYS A 200 3.23 -9.54 15.20
CA LYS A 200 2.52 -9.78 16.47
C LYS A 200 1.73 -11.09 16.45
N GLY A 201 1.15 -11.45 15.29
CA GLY A 201 0.48 -12.72 15.11
C GLY A 201 1.41 -13.92 15.28
N LEU A 202 2.61 -13.86 14.70
CA LEU A 202 3.64 -14.90 14.83
C LEU A 202 4.21 -14.98 16.24
N ALA A 203 4.44 -13.83 16.89
CA ALA A 203 5.03 -13.77 18.24
C ALA A 203 4.08 -14.25 19.35
N LYS A 204 2.76 -14.34 19.10
CA LYS A 204 1.83 -15.01 20.02
C LYS A 204 2.06 -16.52 20.11
N GLY A 205 2.66 -17.10 19.07
CA GLY A 205 2.98 -18.52 19.04
C GLY A 205 4.34 -18.83 19.70
N PRO A 206 4.63 -20.13 19.93
CA PRO A 206 5.87 -20.53 20.61
C PRO A 206 7.11 -20.47 19.73
N THR A 207 6.97 -20.30 18.41
CA THR A 207 8.06 -20.53 17.44
C THR A 207 8.81 -19.28 16.98
N VAL A 208 8.31 -18.06 17.31
CA VAL A 208 8.90 -16.80 16.87
C VAL A 208 8.94 -15.81 18.03
N LYS A 209 9.98 -15.00 18.08
CA LYS A 209 10.18 -13.92 19.06
C LYS A 209 10.40 -12.59 18.36
N VAL A 210 9.89 -11.50 18.93
CA VAL A 210 10.27 -10.13 18.54
C VAL A 210 11.59 -9.81 19.22
N ILE A 211 12.56 -9.30 18.46
CA ILE A 211 13.90 -8.93 18.95
C ILE A 211 14.23 -7.45 18.74
N GLY A 212 13.38 -6.69 18.02
CA GLY A 212 13.60 -5.26 17.80
C GLY A 212 12.53 -4.64 16.91
N LYS A 213 12.66 -3.35 16.65
CA LYS A 213 11.81 -2.57 15.74
C LYS A 213 12.64 -2.04 14.58
N VAL A 214 12.05 -1.97 13.39
CA VAL A 214 12.73 -1.40 12.22
C VAL A 214 12.94 0.10 12.39
N SER A 215 12.01 0.82 13.03
CA SER A 215 12.13 2.24 13.32
C SER A 215 13.36 2.60 14.17
N ASP A 216 13.89 1.67 14.97
CA ASP A 216 15.12 1.89 15.73
C ASP A 216 16.34 2.01 14.80
N TYR A 217 16.28 1.45 13.59
CA TYR A 217 17.34 1.41 12.58
C TYR A 217 17.12 2.40 11.45
N ILE A 218 15.88 2.58 11.04
CA ILE A 218 15.47 3.42 9.93
C ILE A 218 14.26 4.25 10.38
N PRO A 219 14.48 5.32 11.17
CA PRO A 219 13.41 6.24 11.53
C PRO A 219 12.85 6.90 10.26
N ASP A 220 11.57 7.20 10.24
CA ASP A 220 10.87 7.84 9.11
C ASP A 220 10.97 7.09 7.77
N TYR A 221 11.13 5.76 7.82
CA TYR A 221 11.26 4.92 6.64
C TYR A 221 9.99 4.94 5.77
N GLN A 222 10.08 5.40 4.53
CA GLN A 222 9.03 5.23 3.52
C GLN A 222 9.01 3.75 3.08
N VAL A 223 8.15 2.97 3.68
CA VAL A 223 8.12 1.51 3.48
C VAL A 223 7.53 1.15 2.12
N SER A 224 6.39 1.75 1.77
CA SER A 224 5.72 1.46 0.50
C SER A 224 5.23 2.72 -0.20
N THR A 225 4.99 2.57 -1.50
CA THR A 225 4.55 3.62 -2.40
C THR A 225 3.35 3.14 -3.21
N VAL A 226 2.58 4.07 -3.76
CA VAL A 226 1.67 3.83 -4.86
C VAL A 226 2.36 4.21 -6.16
N PHE A 227 2.21 3.38 -7.19
CA PHE A 227 2.86 3.55 -8.48
C PHE A 227 1.99 3.05 -9.63
N THR A 228 2.27 3.52 -10.82
CA THR A 228 1.55 3.20 -12.05
C THR A 228 2.53 3.06 -13.22
N SER A 229 2.03 2.69 -14.41
CA SER A 229 2.86 2.71 -15.60
C SER A 229 3.23 4.15 -16.00
N ALA A 230 4.39 4.33 -16.61
CA ALA A 230 4.80 5.63 -17.13
C ALA A 230 3.80 6.14 -18.20
N ASP A 231 3.17 5.23 -18.94
CA ASP A 231 2.12 5.55 -19.91
C ASP A 231 0.86 6.11 -19.27
N ASN A 232 0.37 5.51 -18.17
CA ASN A 232 -0.76 6.06 -17.41
C ASN A 232 -0.41 7.45 -16.85
N ALA A 233 0.79 7.61 -16.26
CA ALA A 233 1.25 8.89 -15.72
C ALA A 233 1.34 9.99 -16.79
N ALA A 234 1.77 9.63 -18.02
CA ALA A 234 1.95 10.59 -19.10
C ALA A 234 0.68 10.87 -19.92
N LYS A 235 -0.17 9.85 -20.13
CA LYS A 235 -1.27 9.89 -21.10
C LYS A 235 -2.65 9.88 -20.45
N LYS A 236 -2.77 9.49 -19.16
CA LYS A 236 -4.04 9.36 -18.44
C LYS A 236 -3.99 10.10 -17.09
N GLU A 237 -3.51 11.34 -17.12
CA GLU A 237 -3.29 12.14 -15.91
C GLU A 237 -4.55 12.27 -15.04
N GLU A 238 -5.72 12.51 -15.65
CA GLU A 238 -6.98 12.61 -14.92
C GLU A 238 -7.41 11.28 -14.28
N LEU A 239 -7.14 10.15 -14.91
CA LEU A 239 -7.37 8.83 -14.33
C LEU A 239 -6.51 8.64 -13.06
N VAL A 240 -5.23 9.03 -13.13
CA VAL A 240 -4.30 8.95 -11.99
C VAL A 240 -4.76 9.85 -10.85
N LYS A 241 -5.19 11.08 -11.13
CA LYS A 241 -5.69 12.01 -10.11
C LYS A 241 -6.96 11.49 -9.42
N ARG A 242 -7.94 11.00 -10.18
CA ARG A 242 -9.16 10.39 -9.64
C ARG A 242 -8.86 9.17 -8.76
N PHE A 243 -7.93 8.31 -9.19
CA PHE A 243 -7.48 7.18 -8.40
C PHE A 243 -6.87 7.62 -7.06
N LEU A 244 -5.96 8.60 -7.08
CA LEU A 244 -5.30 9.12 -5.87
C LEU A 244 -6.29 9.83 -4.95
N ALA A 245 -7.29 10.54 -5.48
CA ALA A 245 -8.34 11.17 -4.69
C ALA A 245 -9.17 10.13 -3.93
N ALA A 246 -9.64 9.09 -4.61
CA ALA A 246 -10.38 7.99 -3.99
C ALA A 246 -9.52 7.23 -2.95
N PHE A 247 -8.27 6.91 -3.31
CA PHE A 247 -7.34 6.22 -2.42
C PHE A 247 -7.05 7.04 -1.15
N SER A 248 -6.89 8.38 -1.29
CA SER A 248 -6.64 9.28 -0.16
C SER A 248 -7.80 9.31 0.85
N LYS A 249 -9.06 9.29 0.38
CA LYS A 249 -10.23 9.14 1.28
C LYS A 249 -10.14 7.82 2.08
N GLY A 250 -9.74 6.73 1.42
CA GLY A 250 -9.51 5.45 2.09
C GLY A 250 -8.37 5.49 3.13
N VAL A 251 -7.32 6.27 2.86
CA VAL A 251 -6.22 6.53 3.82
C VAL A 251 -6.73 7.27 5.05
N ASP A 252 -7.53 8.32 4.86
CA ASP A 252 -8.03 9.15 5.95
C ASP A 252 -8.93 8.32 6.89
N ASP A 253 -9.86 7.56 6.32
CA ASP A 253 -10.74 6.66 7.10
C ASP A 253 -9.94 5.61 7.88
N PHE A 254 -8.97 4.96 7.22
CA PHE A 254 -8.13 3.95 7.86
C PHE A 254 -7.32 4.54 9.03
N ASN A 255 -6.66 5.67 8.79
CA ASN A 255 -5.87 6.34 9.83
C ASN A 255 -6.76 6.78 10.99
N ALA A 256 -7.89 7.44 10.73
CA ALA A 256 -8.81 7.90 11.77
C ALA A 256 -9.34 6.75 12.63
N ALA A 257 -9.66 5.60 12.01
CA ALA A 257 -10.23 4.46 12.72
C ALA A 257 -9.19 3.65 13.51
N LEU A 258 -8.03 3.33 12.93
CA LEU A 258 -7.10 2.34 13.49
C LEU A 258 -5.77 2.90 13.98
N VAL A 259 -5.32 4.04 13.47
CA VAL A 259 -4.03 4.64 13.83
C VAL A 259 -4.22 5.78 14.82
N ASP A 260 -4.92 6.83 14.41
CA ASP A 260 -5.22 8.00 15.26
C ASP A 260 -6.32 7.71 16.29
N LYS A 261 -7.19 6.74 16.01
CA LYS A 261 -8.34 6.32 16.85
C LYS A 261 -9.33 7.46 17.15
N THR A 262 -9.37 8.45 16.27
CA THR A 262 -10.26 9.62 16.41
C THR A 262 -11.70 9.35 16.00
N ALA A 263 -11.93 8.30 15.20
CA ALA A 263 -13.26 7.91 14.73
C ALA A 263 -14.07 7.11 15.79
N GLY A 264 -13.46 6.70 16.90
CA GLY A 264 -14.09 5.94 17.98
C GLY A 264 -14.18 4.43 17.75
N ASP A 265 -14.59 3.69 18.78
CA ASP A 265 -14.52 2.23 18.81
C ASP A 265 -15.46 1.55 17.80
N VAL A 266 -16.64 2.12 17.55
CA VAL A 266 -17.60 1.57 16.57
C VAL A 266 -17.01 1.63 15.16
N ALA A 267 -16.45 2.78 14.77
CA ALA A 267 -15.81 2.93 13.47
C ALA A 267 -14.55 2.05 13.34
N ALA A 268 -13.80 1.89 14.42
CA ALA A 268 -12.65 0.99 14.46
C ALA A 268 -13.07 -0.47 14.27
N GLU A 269 -14.18 -0.91 14.89
CA GLU A 269 -14.71 -2.27 14.73
C GLU A 269 -15.19 -2.51 13.30
N ASP A 270 -15.94 -1.57 12.73
CA ASP A 270 -16.41 -1.65 11.34
C ASP A 270 -15.24 -1.67 10.35
N MET A 271 -14.22 -0.89 10.60
CA MET A 271 -12.98 -0.89 9.80
C MET A 271 -12.29 -2.27 9.84
N VAL A 272 -12.19 -2.88 11.02
CA VAL A 272 -11.61 -4.22 11.18
C VAL A 272 -12.43 -5.27 10.42
N LYS A 273 -13.77 -5.22 10.49
CA LYS A 273 -14.66 -6.11 9.73
C LYS A 273 -14.49 -5.95 8.22
N LEU A 274 -14.38 -4.71 7.75
CA LEU A 274 -14.13 -4.41 6.35
C LEU A 274 -12.81 -5.01 5.89
N ILE A 275 -11.71 -4.77 6.62
CA ILE A 275 -10.38 -5.28 6.29
C ILE A 275 -10.35 -6.81 6.33
N HIS A 276 -11.07 -7.44 7.26
CA HIS A 276 -11.11 -8.89 7.39
C HIS A 276 -11.62 -9.60 6.13
N LYS A 277 -12.44 -8.96 5.31
CA LYS A 277 -12.86 -9.51 4.00
C LYS A 277 -11.67 -9.84 3.08
N TYR A 278 -10.54 -9.18 3.28
CA TYR A 278 -9.34 -9.27 2.44
C TYR A 278 -8.13 -9.86 3.16
N VAL A 279 -8.02 -9.59 4.46
CA VAL A 279 -6.87 -9.97 5.30
C VAL A 279 -7.31 -11.02 6.30
N TYR A 280 -6.73 -12.21 6.23
CA TYR A 280 -7.13 -13.37 7.02
C TYR A 280 -8.60 -13.82 6.80
N ALA A 281 -9.12 -13.62 5.59
CA ALA A 281 -10.49 -13.98 5.25
C ALA A 281 -10.82 -15.48 5.43
N ASP A 282 -9.79 -16.33 5.44
CA ASP A 282 -9.85 -17.77 5.72
C ASP A 282 -9.92 -18.13 7.21
N ARG A 283 -9.84 -17.13 8.11
CA ARG A 283 -9.86 -17.32 9.58
C ARG A 283 -11.15 -16.78 10.17
N PRO A 284 -11.66 -17.40 11.25
CA PRO A 284 -12.76 -16.80 12.03
C PRO A 284 -12.42 -15.37 12.44
N TYR A 285 -13.42 -14.48 12.38
CA TYR A 285 -13.25 -13.06 12.66
C TYR A 285 -12.57 -12.80 14.02
N GLU A 286 -13.02 -13.48 15.06
CA GLU A 286 -12.55 -13.31 16.44
C GLU A 286 -11.05 -13.64 16.58
N LYS A 287 -10.53 -14.51 15.72
CA LYS A 287 -9.10 -14.87 15.66
C LYS A 287 -8.29 -13.89 14.81
N ALA A 288 -8.88 -13.30 13.77
CA ALA A 288 -8.25 -12.37 12.85
C ALA A 288 -8.23 -10.92 13.37
N ALA A 289 -9.36 -10.47 13.93
CA ALA A 289 -9.61 -9.08 14.34
C ALA A 289 -8.52 -8.47 15.24
N PRO A 290 -8.00 -9.15 16.28
CA PRO A 290 -6.92 -8.59 17.09
C PRO A 290 -5.63 -8.32 16.30
N SER A 291 -5.32 -9.16 15.30
CA SER A 291 -4.12 -8.97 14.47
C SER A 291 -4.29 -7.78 13.52
N ILE A 292 -5.48 -7.61 12.94
CA ILE A 292 -5.82 -6.47 12.07
C ILE A 292 -5.79 -5.18 12.89
N ARG A 293 -6.53 -5.11 14.00
CA ARG A 293 -6.67 -3.94 14.86
C ARG A 293 -5.31 -3.45 15.41
N ASN A 294 -4.50 -4.39 15.92
CA ASN A 294 -3.21 -4.07 16.54
C ASN A 294 -2.05 -4.07 15.54
N GLY A 295 -2.33 -4.21 14.27
CA GLY A 295 -1.33 -4.25 13.19
C GLY A 295 -1.37 -3.07 12.25
N ALA A 296 -2.16 -2.03 12.57
CA ALA A 296 -2.20 -0.81 11.79
C ALA A 296 -0.89 -0.02 11.96
N MET A 297 -0.37 0.47 10.84
CA MET A 297 0.74 1.42 10.75
C MET A 297 0.25 2.69 10.09
N ARG A 298 0.99 3.79 10.23
CA ARG A 298 0.68 5.03 9.52
C ARG A 298 0.71 4.85 8.00
N ILE A 299 -0.34 5.31 7.33
CA ILE A 299 -0.36 5.55 5.89
C ILE A 299 -0.28 7.06 5.66
N ASN A 300 0.55 7.51 4.73
CA ASN A 300 0.79 8.93 4.49
C ASN A 300 -0.49 9.64 4.09
N LYS A 301 -0.89 10.64 4.87
CA LYS A 301 -2.02 11.53 4.52
C LYS A 301 -1.73 12.22 3.17
N ASN A 302 -2.77 12.36 2.35
CA ASN A 302 -2.66 12.94 1.00
C ASN A 302 -1.61 12.24 0.13
N VAL A 303 -1.31 10.97 0.42
CA VAL A 303 -0.28 10.17 -0.27
C VAL A 303 1.09 10.84 -0.39
N ARG A 304 1.42 11.78 0.52
CA ARG A 304 2.72 12.49 0.52
C ARG A 304 3.87 11.49 0.59
N LEU A 305 4.96 11.82 -0.06
CA LEU A 305 6.13 10.94 -0.17
C LEU A 305 7.32 11.50 0.61
N ASN A 306 7.87 10.70 1.53
CA ASN A 306 9.15 11.00 2.16
C ASN A 306 10.29 10.81 1.15
N LEU A 307 10.64 11.89 0.45
CA LEU A 307 11.63 11.86 -0.61
C LEU A 307 13.04 11.59 -0.05
N THR A 308 13.32 12.04 1.17
CA THR A 308 14.61 11.79 1.85
C THR A 308 14.81 10.29 2.06
N SER A 309 13.79 9.59 2.55
CA SER A 309 13.84 8.14 2.70
C SER A 309 13.98 7.41 1.36
N VAL A 310 13.29 7.87 0.31
CA VAL A 310 13.41 7.25 -1.03
C VAL A 310 14.80 7.45 -1.61
N LYS A 311 15.43 8.62 -1.41
CA LYS A 311 16.81 8.88 -1.82
C LYS A 311 17.82 7.99 -1.07
N ASP A 312 17.66 7.79 0.24
CA ASP A 312 18.51 6.88 1.02
C ASP A 312 18.40 5.43 0.51
N GLN A 313 17.18 4.96 0.22
CA GLN A 313 16.97 3.65 -0.39
C GLN A 313 17.67 3.54 -1.75
N LEU A 314 17.52 4.54 -2.62
CA LEU A 314 18.19 4.57 -3.92
C LEU A 314 19.71 4.51 -3.78
N ALA A 315 20.29 5.33 -2.89
CA ALA A 315 21.72 5.31 -2.62
C ALA A 315 22.22 3.94 -2.15
N TRP A 316 21.43 3.28 -1.30
CA TRP A 316 21.72 1.91 -0.88
C TRP A 316 21.67 0.91 -2.07
N PHE A 317 20.63 0.96 -2.91
CA PHE A 317 20.54 0.09 -4.10
C PHE A 317 21.73 0.28 -5.05
N GLN A 318 22.18 1.53 -5.22
CA GLN A 318 23.35 1.87 -6.03
C GLN A 318 24.66 1.38 -5.39
N SER A 319 24.79 1.49 -4.06
CA SER A 319 25.99 1.02 -3.34
C SER A 319 26.15 -0.50 -3.42
N GLU A 320 25.03 -1.23 -3.48
CA GLU A 320 25.00 -2.70 -3.63
C GLU A 320 25.08 -3.16 -5.11
N ASN A 321 25.25 -2.23 -6.06
CA ASN A 321 25.23 -2.50 -7.51
C ASN A 321 23.98 -3.24 -8.00
N LEU A 322 22.84 -3.01 -7.34
CA LEU A 322 21.54 -3.63 -7.69
C LEU A 322 20.77 -2.82 -8.75
N VAL A 323 21.13 -1.54 -8.90
CA VAL A 323 20.58 -0.62 -9.91
C VAL A 323 21.70 0.24 -10.50
N SER A 324 21.43 0.86 -11.65
CA SER A 324 22.40 1.76 -12.31
C SER A 324 22.82 2.90 -11.38
N LYS A 325 24.12 3.23 -11.36
CA LYS A 325 24.64 4.38 -10.64
C LYS A 325 24.19 5.72 -11.23
N ASP A 326 23.83 5.73 -12.52
CA ASP A 326 23.36 6.91 -13.25
C ASP A 326 21.82 7.09 -13.12
N PHE A 327 21.14 6.19 -12.43
CA PHE A 327 19.70 6.32 -12.18
C PHE A 327 19.44 7.45 -11.19
N THR A 328 18.48 8.32 -11.53
CA THR A 328 18.11 9.46 -10.67
C THR A 328 16.69 9.34 -10.15
N ILE A 329 16.40 10.06 -9.07
CA ILE A 329 15.11 10.01 -8.40
C ILE A 329 13.97 10.54 -9.30
N GLU A 330 14.24 11.47 -10.19
CA GLU A 330 13.30 12.07 -11.13
C GLU A 330 12.81 11.05 -12.17
N LYS A 331 13.61 10.04 -12.47
CA LYS A 331 13.17 8.91 -13.30
C LYS A 331 12.17 8.03 -12.56
N LEU A 332 12.25 7.94 -11.24
CA LEU A 332 11.37 7.11 -10.41
C LEU A 332 10.07 7.83 -10.03
N VAL A 333 10.18 9.06 -9.51
CA VAL A 333 9.06 9.81 -8.94
C VAL A 333 8.49 10.79 -9.95
N ASP A 334 7.16 10.83 -10.09
CA ASP A 334 6.49 11.86 -10.89
C ASP A 334 5.92 12.95 -9.95
N PRO A 335 6.57 14.14 -9.89
CA PRO A 335 6.18 15.21 -8.97
C PRO A 335 4.83 15.86 -9.29
N LYS A 336 4.23 15.58 -10.46
CA LYS A 336 2.88 16.07 -10.78
C LYS A 336 1.79 15.51 -9.87
N PHE A 337 2.02 14.31 -9.32
CA PHE A 337 1.00 13.57 -8.58
C PHE A 337 1.25 13.54 -7.08
N VAL A 338 2.44 13.89 -6.62
CA VAL A 338 2.83 13.69 -5.23
C VAL A 338 3.51 14.91 -4.63
N GLU A 339 3.01 15.37 -3.48
CA GLU A 339 3.72 16.28 -2.61
C GLU A 339 4.82 15.50 -1.87
N THR A 340 6.05 16.03 -1.89
CA THR A 340 7.20 15.40 -1.22
C THR A 340 7.61 16.21 0.01
N TYR A 341 8.24 15.54 1.00
CA TYR A 341 8.80 16.14 2.20
C TYR A 341 10.11 15.45 2.61
#